data_2c57b649edd3391959a19f47b256c56f
#
_entry.id   2c57b649edd3391959a19f47b256c56f
#
_cell.length_a   1.000
_cell.length_b   1.000
_cell.length_c   1.000
_cell.angle_alpha   90.00
_cell.angle_beta   90.00
_cell.angle_gamma   90.00
#
_symmetry.space_group_name_H-M   'P 1'
#
loop_
_entity.id
_entity.type
_entity.pdbx_description
1 polymer ?
#
loop_
_entity_poly.entity_id
_entity_poly.type
_entity_poly.pdbx_seq_one_letter_code
_entity_poly.pdbx_strand_id
1 'polypeptide(L)'
;MASFILAGLLFCHNGLAADQPPGANASGLARQIIQDQRLDKVENMALQLLKGFNAGTSYGEIWIRDFNTFINGSLRVHPRDEVKDRLLLFFKLQGVDGNIPDGAIKSEQANVGYKYMYSDLAPGWAAHKNTVETDQESSLIQAVKKYLAATGDQSILSEEIGHRPVIGRMDAALQYVLKNRWSDKYGLVIGATTVDWGDMQAQNGWGVAINDKTKWAISIYDNAMFLQAINDFVSLMPPGYHSEINWHKTAARLKKNIRKYLWDAKAQKYIPHIYLNGSPFAPDFDERQILYTGGTACAILAGLHDRKEILEINRQFLAAAAQEKYATIGMTVYPPYPLAAFPDVPPYTYQNGGDWTWFGGRMIQALTANGFAGQAYTEMNPMIDRVIKNNGFFEWYYVKTGEPQGSRDFRGEAGVLYDAIEQLRSWAANHPE
;
A
#
# COMPACT_ATOMS: atom_id res chain seq x y z
N MET A 1 -37.42 51.40 19.74
CA MET A 1 -35.94 51.53 19.65
C MET A 1 -35.35 50.27 20.21
N ALA A 2 -34.96 49.32 19.35
CA ALA A 2 -34.32 48.09 19.72
C ALA A 2 -33.02 48.03 18.95
N SER A 3 -31.89 48.16 19.68
CA SER A 3 -30.55 48.07 19.14
C SER A 3 -30.14 46.62 18.94
N PHE A 4 -29.88 46.23 17.69
CA PHE A 4 -29.23 44.96 17.35
C PHE A 4 -27.72 45.11 17.53
N ILE A 5 -27.15 44.30 18.43
CA ILE A 5 -25.70 44.15 18.56
C ILE A 5 -25.29 43.01 17.63
N LEU A 6 -24.53 43.34 16.60
CA LEU A 6 -23.92 42.42 15.67
C LEU A 6 -22.61 41.87 16.31
N ALA A 7 -22.61 40.63 16.78
CA ALA A 7 -21.42 39.95 17.24
C ALA A 7 -20.67 39.39 15.98
N GLY A 8 -19.56 40.04 15.66
CA GLY A 8 -18.64 39.56 14.63
C GLY A 8 -17.90 38.32 15.09
N LEU A 9 -18.16 37.18 14.45
CA LEU A 9 -17.34 35.98 14.54
C LEU A 9 -16.06 36.18 13.73
N LEU A 10 -14.95 36.41 14.43
CA LEU A 10 -13.62 36.31 13.85
C LEU A 10 -13.35 34.84 13.53
N PHE A 11 -13.47 34.46 12.26
CA PHE A 11 -12.87 33.23 11.77
C PHE A 11 -11.35 33.42 11.72
N CYS A 12 -10.63 32.79 12.65
CA CYS A 12 -9.21 32.58 12.50
C CYS A 12 -8.99 31.65 11.28
N HIS A 13 -8.70 32.22 10.14
CA HIS A 13 -8.10 31.51 9.02
C HIS A 13 -6.69 31.11 9.47
N ASN A 14 -6.49 29.87 9.89
CA ASN A 14 -5.19 29.26 9.85
C ASN A 14 -4.78 29.17 8.38
N GLY A 15 -3.94 30.12 7.97
CA GLY A 15 -3.40 30.18 6.61
C GLY A 15 -2.70 28.86 6.28
N LEU A 16 -3.17 28.23 5.21
CA LEU A 16 -2.41 27.24 4.49
C LEU A 16 -1.02 27.83 4.24
N ALA A 17 0.02 27.17 4.73
CA ALA A 17 1.39 27.58 4.51
C ALA A 17 1.64 27.68 3.00
N ALA A 18 1.71 28.93 2.52
CA ALA A 18 2.07 29.24 1.15
C ALA A 18 3.48 28.69 0.88
N ASP A 19 3.69 28.22 -0.34
CA ASP A 19 4.99 27.83 -0.91
C ASP A 19 6.14 28.68 -0.36
N GLN A 20 6.88 28.13 0.60
CA GLN A 20 8.18 28.67 0.98
C GLN A 20 9.23 28.03 0.07
N PRO A 21 10.14 28.81 -0.50
CA PRO A 21 11.23 28.27 -1.30
C PRO A 21 12.08 27.30 -0.47
N PRO A 22 12.56 26.18 -1.05
CA PRO A 22 13.38 25.22 -0.33
C PRO A 22 14.71 25.90 0.06
N GLY A 23 14.87 26.23 1.32
CA GLY A 23 16.12 26.76 1.84
C GLY A 23 16.03 27.43 3.22
N ALA A 24 15.09 28.31 3.45
CA ALA A 24 15.11 29.16 4.65
C ALA A 24 14.62 28.48 5.95
N ASN A 25 14.02 27.29 5.89
CA ASN A 25 13.48 26.59 7.07
C ASN A 25 13.80 25.08 7.13
N ALA A 26 14.63 24.56 6.20
CA ALA A 26 14.93 23.13 6.14
C ALA A 26 15.71 22.65 7.38
N SER A 27 16.68 23.45 7.86
CA SER A 27 17.46 23.10 9.06
C SER A 27 16.62 23.18 10.35
N GLY A 28 15.68 24.12 10.45
CA GLY A 28 14.72 24.17 11.57
C GLY A 28 13.82 22.95 11.62
N LEU A 29 13.27 22.52 10.48
CA LEU A 29 12.48 21.29 10.35
C LEU A 29 13.32 20.04 10.63
N ALA A 30 14.54 19.96 10.10
CA ALA A 30 15.45 18.85 10.34
C ALA A 30 15.74 18.68 11.83
N ARG A 31 16.04 19.77 12.54
CA ARG A 31 16.22 19.77 14.00
C ARG A 31 14.97 19.27 14.72
N GLN A 32 13.78 19.75 14.33
CA GLN A 32 12.51 19.33 14.93
C GLN A 32 12.28 17.83 14.76
N ILE A 33 12.54 17.28 13.56
CA ILE A 33 12.41 15.82 13.29
C ILE A 33 13.39 15.02 14.14
N ILE A 34 14.68 15.46 14.21
CA ILE A 34 15.71 14.75 14.98
C ILE A 34 15.43 14.77 16.50
N GLN A 35 14.86 15.84 17.01
CA GLN A 35 14.60 16.02 18.44
C GLN A 35 13.23 15.48 18.89
N ASP A 36 12.38 15.02 17.99
CA ASP A 36 11.05 14.51 18.35
C ASP A 36 11.13 13.11 18.96
N GLN A 37 11.14 13.03 20.27
CA GLN A 37 11.19 11.78 21.02
C GLN A 37 9.98 10.86 20.82
N ARG A 38 8.86 11.38 20.27
CA ARG A 38 7.70 10.55 19.92
C ARG A 38 8.06 9.58 18.81
N LEU A 39 8.89 10.01 17.84
CA LEU A 39 9.37 9.17 16.74
C LEU A 39 10.22 8.01 17.28
N ASP A 40 11.13 8.27 18.26
CA ASP A 40 11.92 7.21 18.90
C ASP A 40 11.02 6.20 19.61
N LYS A 41 10.00 6.70 20.31
CA LYS A 41 9.05 5.83 21.02
C LYS A 41 8.29 4.93 20.08
N VAL A 42 7.70 5.48 18.99
CA VAL A 42 6.91 4.71 18.03
C VAL A 42 7.79 3.74 17.24
N GLU A 43 9.00 4.15 16.84
CA GLU A 43 9.97 3.29 16.19
C GLU A 43 10.34 2.08 17.07
N ASN A 44 10.67 2.31 18.34
CA ASN A 44 10.98 1.24 19.27
C ASN A 44 9.80 0.29 19.47
N MET A 45 8.56 0.81 19.57
CA MET A 45 7.35 -0.02 19.63
C MET A 45 7.17 -0.86 18.35
N ALA A 46 7.40 -0.28 17.17
CA ALA A 46 7.34 -0.97 15.90
C ALA A 46 8.38 -2.11 15.84
N LEU A 47 9.65 -1.84 16.16
CA LEU A 47 10.70 -2.86 16.16
C LEU A 47 10.43 -4.01 17.13
N GLN A 48 9.81 -3.74 18.29
CA GLN A 48 9.40 -4.83 19.20
C GLN A 48 8.32 -5.72 18.56
N LEU A 49 7.34 -5.11 17.87
CA LEU A 49 6.27 -5.84 17.22
C LEU A 49 6.77 -6.64 16.00
N LEU A 50 7.73 -6.10 15.25
CA LEU A 50 8.31 -6.70 14.04
C LEU A 50 9.23 -7.91 14.30
N LYS A 51 9.31 -8.39 15.54
CA LYS A 51 9.90 -9.70 15.89
C LYS A 51 9.02 -10.89 15.45
N GLY A 52 7.83 -10.66 14.92
CA GLY A 52 6.97 -11.66 14.28
C GLY A 52 6.87 -11.42 12.78
N PHE A 53 6.36 -12.42 12.04
CA PHE A 53 6.17 -12.34 10.59
C PHE A 53 4.70 -12.39 10.16
N ASN A 54 3.76 -12.82 11.01
CA ASN A 54 2.33 -12.77 10.70
C ASN A 54 1.80 -11.33 10.74
N ALA A 55 0.67 -11.06 10.09
CA ALA A 55 0.15 -9.69 9.93
C ALA A 55 -0.28 -9.04 11.26
N GLY A 56 -0.85 -9.83 12.19
CA GLY A 56 -1.33 -9.34 13.48
C GLY A 56 -1.90 -10.45 14.34
N THR A 57 -2.51 -10.14 15.49
CA THR A 57 -3.02 -11.12 16.44
C THR A 57 -4.15 -12.01 15.89
N SER A 58 -4.91 -11.49 14.92
CA SER A 58 -6.01 -12.23 14.29
C SER A 58 -5.57 -13.14 13.13
N TYR A 59 -4.30 -13.08 12.74
CA TYR A 59 -3.77 -13.75 11.55
C TYR A 59 -2.65 -14.73 11.94
N GLY A 60 -2.75 -15.97 11.46
CA GLY A 60 -1.68 -16.96 11.59
C GLY A 60 -0.69 -16.95 10.44
N GLU A 61 -1.10 -16.42 9.31
CA GLU A 61 -0.36 -16.39 8.05
C GLU A 61 0.70 -15.30 8.00
N ILE A 62 1.76 -15.57 7.23
CA ILE A 62 2.63 -14.55 6.67
C ILE A 62 2.00 -14.13 5.35
N TRP A 63 1.45 -12.91 5.31
CA TRP A 63 0.87 -12.34 4.10
C TRP A 63 1.96 -11.58 3.32
N ILE A 64 2.08 -11.83 2.02
CA ILE A 64 3.16 -11.22 1.22
C ILE A 64 3.01 -9.72 1.07
N ARG A 65 1.78 -9.21 0.98
CA ARG A 65 1.48 -7.77 0.95
C ARG A 65 1.96 -7.08 2.22
N ASP A 66 1.63 -7.67 3.38
CA ASP A 66 2.05 -7.16 4.69
C ASP A 66 3.55 -7.25 4.86
N PHE A 67 4.14 -8.41 4.57
CA PHE A 67 5.57 -8.63 4.68
C PHE A 67 6.37 -7.63 3.83
N ASN A 68 5.91 -7.31 2.62
CA ASN A 68 6.49 -6.24 1.81
C ASN A 68 6.49 -4.88 2.54
N THR A 69 5.49 -4.58 3.37
CA THR A 69 5.43 -3.29 4.07
C THR A 69 6.34 -3.21 5.28
N PHE A 70 6.64 -4.31 5.95
CA PHE A 70 7.42 -4.29 7.19
C PHE A 70 8.80 -4.97 7.10
N ILE A 71 9.23 -5.39 5.92
CA ILE A 71 10.50 -6.13 5.76
C ILE A 71 11.74 -5.32 6.20
N ASN A 72 11.75 -4.00 6.00
CA ASN A 72 12.88 -3.16 6.43
C ASN A 72 13.03 -3.17 7.95
N GLY A 73 11.93 -3.03 8.69
CA GLY A 73 11.95 -3.15 10.14
C GLY A 73 12.27 -4.57 10.62
N SER A 74 11.79 -5.60 9.91
CA SER A 74 12.17 -6.99 10.21
C SER A 74 13.68 -7.23 10.09
N LEU A 75 14.34 -6.63 9.12
CA LEU A 75 15.80 -6.70 8.93
C LEU A 75 16.58 -6.00 10.06
N ARG A 76 15.94 -5.18 10.89
CA ARG A 76 16.56 -4.57 12.08
C ARG A 76 16.53 -5.47 13.32
N VAL A 77 15.59 -6.41 13.36
CA VAL A 77 15.30 -7.23 14.55
C VAL A 77 15.55 -8.73 14.35
N HIS A 78 15.71 -9.18 13.10
CA HIS A 78 16.02 -10.56 12.76
C HIS A 78 17.38 -10.70 12.09
N PRO A 79 18.04 -11.86 12.21
CA PRO A 79 19.15 -12.21 11.34
C PRO A 79 18.72 -12.11 9.86
N ARG A 80 19.61 -11.59 9.03
CA ARG A 80 19.38 -11.44 7.59
C ARG A 80 18.88 -12.73 6.93
N ASP A 81 19.49 -13.87 7.28
CA ASP A 81 19.18 -15.16 6.67
C ASP A 81 17.77 -15.63 7.02
N GLU A 82 17.25 -15.30 8.21
CA GLU A 82 15.88 -15.59 8.57
C GLU A 82 14.87 -14.83 7.70
N VAL A 83 15.10 -13.54 7.43
CA VAL A 83 14.28 -12.72 6.55
C VAL A 83 14.39 -13.23 5.10
N LYS A 84 15.58 -13.60 4.65
CA LYS A 84 15.83 -14.26 3.36
C LYS A 84 14.99 -15.54 3.21
N ASP A 85 14.99 -16.41 4.22
CA ASP A 85 14.23 -17.65 4.20
C ASP A 85 12.72 -17.41 4.07
N ARG A 86 12.18 -16.34 4.65
CA ARG A 86 10.76 -15.97 4.48
C ARG A 86 10.45 -15.51 3.05
N LEU A 87 11.36 -14.78 2.40
CA LEU A 87 11.20 -14.43 0.97
C LEU A 87 11.28 -15.68 0.09
N LEU A 88 12.27 -16.53 0.33
CA LEU A 88 12.47 -17.78 -0.42
C LEU A 88 11.29 -18.74 -0.24
N LEU A 89 10.59 -18.70 0.89
CA LEU A 89 9.38 -19.50 1.13
C LEU A 89 8.30 -19.23 0.08
N PHE A 90 8.03 -17.98 -0.27
CA PHE A 90 7.04 -17.63 -1.30
C PHE A 90 7.46 -18.15 -2.68
N PHE A 91 8.75 -18.13 -3.01
CA PHE A 91 9.24 -18.74 -4.26
C PHE A 91 9.18 -20.28 -4.23
N LYS A 92 9.35 -20.92 -3.09
CA LYS A 92 9.18 -22.37 -2.92
C LYS A 92 7.70 -22.79 -3.05
N LEU A 93 6.79 -21.88 -2.73
CA LEU A 93 5.33 -22.09 -2.84
C LEU A 93 4.75 -21.55 -4.16
N GLN A 94 5.58 -20.94 -5.02
CA GLN A 94 5.15 -20.41 -6.33
C GLN A 94 4.57 -21.49 -7.21
N GLY A 95 3.42 -21.21 -7.84
CA GLY A 95 2.81 -22.08 -8.84
C GLY A 95 3.69 -22.27 -10.09
N VAL A 96 3.46 -23.38 -10.78
CA VAL A 96 4.21 -23.71 -12.02
C VAL A 96 4.01 -22.68 -13.13
N ASP A 97 2.89 -21.96 -13.10
CA ASP A 97 2.53 -20.87 -14.02
C ASP A 97 3.12 -19.51 -13.64
N GLY A 98 3.82 -19.43 -12.52
CA GLY A 98 4.43 -18.20 -12.00
C GLY A 98 3.61 -17.51 -10.88
N ASN A 99 2.42 -17.98 -10.60
CA ASN A 99 1.52 -17.46 -9.57
C ASN A 99 2.16 -17.46 -8.18
N ILE A 100 2.11 -16.34 -7.48
CA ILE A 100 2.57 -16.20 -6.09
C ILE A 100 1.39 -16.32 -5.13
N PRO A 101 1.47 -17.14 -4.05
CA PRO A 101 0.44 -17.19 -3.04
C PRO A 101 0.37 -15.88 -2.25
N ASP A 102 -0.80 -15.60 -1.71
CA ASP A 102 -1.06 -14.44 -0.86
C ASP A 102 -0.52 -14.66 0.55
N GLY A 103 -0.81 -15.82 1.14
CA GLY A 103 -0.41 -16.19 2.49
C GLY A 103 0.28 -17.54 2.58
N ALA A 104 1.19 -17.66 3.53
CA ALA A 104 1.87 -18.89 3.91
C ALA A 104 1.73 -19.16 5.41
N ILE A 105 1.38 -20.40 5.78
CA ILE A 105 1.18 -20.83 7.15
C ILE A 105 1.78 -22.22 7.36
N LYS A 106 2.12 -22.58 8.60
CA LYS A 106 2.50 -23.96 8.92
C LYS A 106 1.36 -24.91 8.63
N SER A 107 1.63 -26.05 7.98
CA SER A 107 0.60 -27.02 7.58
C SER A 107 -0.27 -27.49 8.72
N GLU A 108 0.29 -27.62 9.92
CA GLU A 108 -0.40 -28.00 11.15
C GLU A 108 -1.40 -26.94 11.66
N GLN A 109 -1.25 -25.70 11.20
CA GLN A 109 -2.10 -24.55 11.54
C GLN A 109 -3.11 -24.22 10.43
N ALA A 110 -3.06 -24.91 9.29
CA ALA A 110 -3.94 -24.71 8.14
C ALA A 110 -5.34 -25.26 8.41
N ASN A 111 -6.14 -24.54 9.20
CA ASN A 111 -7.46 -24.97 9.68
C ASN A 111 -8.59 -23.96 9.40
N VAL A 112 -8.30 -22.81 8.80
CA VAL A 112 -9.31 -21.87 8.31
C VAL A 112 -9.83 -22.36 6.97
N GLY A 113 -11.10 -22.18 6.66
CA GLY A 113 -11.80 -22.75 5.50
C GLY A 113 -11.29 -22.32 4.10
N TYR A 114 -10.00 -22.03 3.97
CA TYR A 114 -9.34 -21.73 2.69
C TYR A 114 -8.98 -23.00 1.92
N LYS A 115 -8.91 -22.88 0.59
CA LYS A 115 -8.32 -23.91 -0.26
C LYS A 115 -6.80 -23.78 -0.22
N TYR A 116 -6.15 -24.62 0.57
CA TYR A 116 -4.71 -24.62 0.69
C TYR A 116 -4.01 -25.35 -0.46
N MET A 117 -2.85 -24.84 -0.80
CA MET A 117 -1.89 -25.41 -1.75
C MET A 117 -0.64 -25.85 -0.99
N TYR A 118 0.03 -26.89 -1.48
CA TYR A 118 1.24 -27.45 -0.89
C TYR A 118 2.33 -27.59 -1.96
N SER A 119 3.59 -27.57 -1.55
CA SER A 119 4.74 -27.72 -2.45
C SER A 119 5.81 -28.62 -1.80
N ASP A 120 6.35 -29.57 -2.57
CA ASP A 120 7.47 -30.39 -2.13
C ASP A 120 8.74 -29.57 -1.86
N LEU A 121 8.84 -28.37 -2.42
CA LEU A 121 9.93 -27.43 -2.16
C LEU A 121 9.80 -26.70 -0.81
N ALA A 122 8.65 -26.78 -0.15
CA ALA A 122 8.35 -26.19 1.14
C ALA A 122 7.62 -27.16 2.08
N PRO A 123 8.25 -28.28 2.45
CA PRO A 123 7.60 -29.27 3.34
C PRO A 123 7.22 -28.63 4.68
N GLY A 124 6.04 -28.97 5.20
CA GLY A 124 5.51 -28.42 6.45
C GLY A 124 4.90 -27.00 6.33
N TRP A 125 4.74 -26.49 5.09
CA TRP A 125 4.04 -25.23 4.82
C TRP A 125 2.83 -25.45 3.91
N ALA A 126 1.78 -24.68 4.17
CA ALA A 126 0.61 -24.55 3.34
C ALA A 126 0.50 -23.10 2.87
N ALA A 127 -0.05 -22.90 1.69
CA ALA A 127 -0.28 -21.58 1.13
C ALA A 127 -1.70 -21.45 0.61
N HIS A 128 -2.22 -20.24 0.56
CA HIS A 128 -3.46 -19.97 -0.15
C HIS A 128 -3.34 -18.69 -0.96
N LYS A 129 -4.25 -18.48 -1.89
CA LYS A 129 -4.33 -17.27 -2.69
C LYS A 129 -5.71 -16.66 -2.56
N ASN A 130 -5.75 -15.41 -2.10
CA ASN A 130 -6.82 -14.49 -2.40
C ASN A 130 -6.70 -14.10 -3.88
N THR A 131 -7.77 -14.21 -4.62
CA THR A 131 -7.70 -14.03 -6.08
C THR A 131 -8.37 -12.77 -6.60
N VAL A 132 -8.98 -11.96 -5.74
CA VAL A 132 -9.66 -10.72 -6.15
C VAL A 132 -8.69 -9.61 -6.47
N GLU A 133 -7.57 -9.53 -5.75
CA GLU A 133 -6.49 -8.58 -6.02
C GLU A 133 -5.44 -9.19 -6.97
N THR A 134 -4.60 -8.33 -7.52
CA THR A 134 -3.51 -8.72 -8.42
C THR A 134 -2.21 -8.05 -8.00
N ASP A 135 -1.84 -8.19 -6.72
CA ASP A 135 -0.67 -7.51 -6.14
C ASP A 135 0.35 -8.44 -5.49
N GLN A 136 0.08 -9.74 -5.35
CA GLN A 136 0.97 -10.67 -4.66
C GLN A 136 2.32 -10.83 -5.37
N GLU A 137 2.30 -10.98 -6.70
CA GLU A 137 3.49 -11.03 -7.54
C GLU A 137 4.30 -9.74 -7.41
N SER A 138 3.62 -8.60 -7.42
CA SER A 138 4.21 -7.29 -7.27
C SER A 138 4.82 -7.08 -5.88
N SER A 139 4.11 -7.50 -4.84
CA SER A 139 4.54 -7.37 -3.45
C SER A 139 5.80 -8.18 -3.16
N LEU A 140 5.91 -9.41 -3.67
CA LEU A 140 7.10 -10.23 -3.48
C LEU A 140 8.35 -9.62 -4.16
N ILE A 141 8.21 -9.10 -5.37
CA ILE A 141 9.32 -8.47 -6.09
C ILE A 141 9.79 -7.21 -5.37
N GLN A 142 8.86 -6.36 -4.91
CA GLN A 142 9.19 -5.17 -4.12
C GLN A 142 9.88 -5.54 -2.80
N ALA A 143 9.43 -6.61 -2.12
CA ALA A 143 10.06 -7.11 -0.91
C ALA A 143 11.50 -7.59 -1.15
N VAL A 144 11.77 -8.30 -2.24
CA VAL A 144 13.13 -8.67 -2.66
C VAL A 144 13.99 -7.44 -2.93
N LYS A 145 13.44 -6.41 -3.60
CA LYS A 145 14.15 -5.14 -3.83
C LYS A 145 14.55 -4.45 -2.52
N LYS A 146 13.63 -4.37 -1.56
CA LYS A 146 13.90 -3.80 -0.23
C LYS A 146 14.96 -4.61 0.52
N TYR A 147 14.85 -5.94 0.50
CA TYR A 147 15.87 -6.82 1.10
C TYR A 147 17.26 -6.55 0.53
N LEU A 148 17.40 -6.49 -0.79
CA LEU A 148 18.67 -6.23 -1.46
C LEU A 148 19.19 -4.82 -1.17
N ALA A 149 18.32 -3.82 -1.13
CA ALA A 149 18.72 -2.44 -0.80
C ALA A 149 19.26 -2.33 0.63
N ALA A 150 18.66 -3.05 1.58
CA ALA A 150 19.05 -3.01 2.99
C ALA A 150 20.28 -3.88 3.31
N THR A 151 20.48 -5.00 2.61
CA THR A 151 21.49 -6.00 2.97
C THR A 151 22.68 -6.07 2.00
N GLY A 152 22.51 -5.63 0.76
CA GLY A 152 23.50 -5.84 -0.31
C GLY A 152 23.66 -7.28 -0.78
N ASP A 153 22.85 -8.24 -0.29
CA ASP A 153 22.98 -9.66 -0.56
C ASP A 153 22.49 -10.05 -1.96
N GLN A 154 23.31 -9.80 -2.97
CA GLN A 154 23.00 -10.15 -4.36
C GLN A 154 22.85 -11.67 -4.58
N SER A 155 23.33 -12.51 -3.66
CA SER A 155 23.27 -13.97 -3.81
C SER A 155 21.84 -14.50 -3.87
N ILE A 156 20.87 -13.80 -3.27
CA ILE A 156 19.45 -14.19 -3.32
C ILE A 156 18.95 -14.35 -4.77
N LEU A 157 19.40 -13.52 -5.71
CA LEU A 157 18.92 -13.55 -7.10
C LEU A 157 19.34 -14.82 -7.84
N SER A 158 20.48 -15.40 -7.47
CA SER A 158 21.00 -16.65 -8.04
C SER A 158 20.64 -17.88 -7.22
N GLU A 159 19.94 -17.74 -6.11
CA GLU A 159 19.48 -18.87 -5.28
C GLU A 159 18.59 -19.80 -6.09
N GLU A 160 18.98 -21.07 -6.21
CA GLU A 160 18.23 -22.06 -6.98
C GLU A 160 17.08 -22.65 -6.17
N ILE A 161 15.86 -22.53 -6.69
CA ILE A 161 14.64 -23.13 -6.10
C ILE A 161 14.02 -24.05 -7.13
N GLY A 162 14.13 -25.35 -6.91
CA GLY A 162 13.72 -26.36 -7.93
C GLY A 162 14.42 -26.09 -9.24
N HIS A 163 15.17 -26.13 -9.91
CA HIS A 163 15.80 -25.91 -11.24
C HIS A 163 15.58 -24.49 -11.85
N ARG A 164 15.28 -23.47 -11.00
CA ARG A 164 15.12 -22.09 -11.47
C ARG A 164 15.64 -21.11 -10.44
N PRO A 165 16.55 -20.17 -10.81
CA PRO A 165 17.02 -19.15 -9.90
C PRO A 165 15.90 -18.15 -9.55
N VAL A 166 16.02 -17.49 -8.40
CA VAL A 166 15.03 -16.51 -7.89
C VAL A 166 14.76 -15.44 -8.93
N ILE A 167 15.76 -14.90 -9.64
CA ILE A 167 15.53 -13.90 -10.69
C ILE A 167 14.61 -14.43 -11.80
N GLY A 168 14.75 -15.71 -12.18
CA GLY A 168 13.87 -16.35 -13.15
C GLY A 168 12.47 -16.63 -12.60
N ARG A 169 12.34 -16.80 -11.29
CA ARG A 169 11.03 -16.92 -10.63
C ARG A 169 10.31 -15.59 -10.51
N MET A 170 11.05 -14.50 -10.28
CA MET A 170 10.51 -13.13 -10.33
C MET A 170 10.00 -12.78 -11.72
N ASP A 171 10.75 -13.13 -12.77
CA ASP A 171 10.34 -12.94 -14.16
C ASP A 171 9.05 -13.73 -14.46
N ALA A 172 8.97 -15.00 -14.03
CA ALA A 172 7.78 -15.82 -14.17
C ALA A 172 6.55 -15.23 -13.44
N ALA A 173 6.74 -14.61 -12.27
CA ALA A 173 5.68 -13.95 -11.53
C ALA A 173 5.11 -12.75 -12.30
N LEU A 174 5.96 -11.91 -12.89
CA LEU A 174 5.50 -10.81 -13.74
C LEU A 174 4.82 -11.31 -15.01
N GLN A 175 5.34 -12.39 -15.64
CA GLN A 175 4.71 -13.00 -16.82
C GLN A 175 3.34 -13.60 -16.49
N TYR A 176 3.15 -14.16 -15.27
CA TYR A 176 1.84 -14.63 -14.81
C TYR A 176 0.80 -13.51 -14.85
N VAL A 177 1.13 -12.30 -14.36
CA VAL A 177 0.21 -11.16 -14.42
C VAL A 177 -0.14 -10.80 -15.87
N LEU A 178 0.84 -10.71 -16.77
CA LEU A 178 0.59 -10.42 -18.18
C LEU A 178 -0.28 -11.49 -18.89
N LYS A 179 -0.14 -12.76 -18.49
CA LYS A 179 -0.89 -13.86 -19.08
C LYS A 179 -2.31 -14.00 -18.53
N ASN A 180 -2.49 -13.78 -17.21
CA ASN A 180 -3.72 -14.14 -16.50
C ASN A 180 -4.52 -12.96 -16.00
N ARG A 181 -3.89 -11.78 -15.89
CA ARG A 181 -4.44 -10.57 -15.28
C ARG A 181 -4.19 -9.31 -16.11
N TRP A 182 -4.35 -9.42 -17.41
CA TRP A 182 -4.05 -8.36 -18.35
C TRP A 182 -5.18 -8.09 -19.33
N SER A 183 -5.48 -6.83 -19.56
CA SER A 183 -6.40 -6.38 -20.60
C SER A 183 -5.63 -5.91 -21.82
N ASP A 184 -5.66 -6.64 -22.91
CA ASP A 184 -5.02 -6.23 -24.17
C ASP A 184 -5.62 -4.94 -24.73
N LYS A 185 -6.93 -4.74 -24.54
CA LYS A 185 -7.65 -3.53 -24.98
C LYS A 185 -7.10 -2.27 -24.34
N TYR A 186 -6.82 -2.31 -23.03
CA TYR A 186 -6.35 -1.16 -22.28
C TYR A 186 -4.83 -1.19 -22.06
N GLY A 187 -4.19 -2.36 -22.15
CA GLY A 187 -2.79 -2.57 -21.79
C GLY A 187 -2.55 -2.25 -20.31
N LEU A 188 -3.42 -2.77 -19.45
CA LEU A 188 -3.48 -2.55 -18.00
C LEU A 188 -3.81 -3.86 -17.27
N VAL A 189 -3.37 -3.94 -16.01
CA VAL A 189 -3.68 -5.04 -15.09
C VAL A 189 -5.15 -5.02 -14.70
N ILE A 190 -5.76 -6.21 -14.57
CA ILE A 190 -7.14 -6.41 -14.16
C ILE A 190 -7.22 -7.14 -12.83
N GLY A 191 -8.19 -6.75 -12.00
CA GLY A 191 -8.60 -7.40 -10.77
C GLY A 191 -10.11 -7.53 -10.67
N ALA A 192 -10.64 -7.97 -9.55
CA ALA A 192 -12.06 -7.87 -9.25
C ALA A 192 -12.43 -6.43 -8.89
N THR A 193 -13.73 -6.12 -8.88
CA THR A 193 -14.22 -4.85 -8.34
C THR A 193 -14.17 -4.89 -6.82
N THR A 194 -13.29 -4.09 -6.24
CA THR A 194 -13.05 -3.97 -4.78
C THR A 194 -13.04 -2.49 -4.38
N VAL A 195 -12.94 -2.22 -3.10
CA VAL A 195 -12.73 -0.85 -2.61
C VAL A 195 -11.23 -0.57 -2.62
N ASP A 196 -10.76 0.19 -3.61
CA ASP A 196 -9.35 0.53 -3.83
C ASP A 196 -8.43 -0.73 -3.79
N TRP A 197 -7.55 -0.83 -2.80
CA TRP A 197 -6.67 -1.95 -2.52
C TRP A 197 -7.34 -3.12 -1.78
N GLY A 198 -8.67 -3.07 -1.63
CA GLY A 198 -9.42 -4.03 -0.84
C GLY A 198 -9.46 -5.44 -1.44
N ASP A 199 -9.73 -6.41 -0.59
CA ASP A 199 -9.77 -7.84 -0.93
C ASP A 199 -11.19 -8.44 -0.93
N MET A 200 -12.21 -7.59 -0.80
CA MET A 200 -13.62 -8.01 -0.81
C MET A 200 -14.34 -7.50 -2.06
N GLN A 201 -15.09 -8.40 -2.70
CA GLN A 201 -15.91 -8.05 -3.86
C GLN A 201 -17.15 -7.24 -3.47
N ALA A 202 -17.70 -6.50 -4.45
CA ALA A 202 -18.75 -5.51 -4.26
C ALA A 202 -20.09 -6.06 -3.71
N GLN A 203 -20.42 -7.33 -3.90
CA GLN A 203 -21.72 -7.87 -3.52
C GLN A 203 -21.61 -8.91 -2.40
N ASN A 204 -22.61 -8.91 -1.53
CA ASN A 204 -22.70 -9.89 -0.44
C ASN A 204 -22.59 -11.34 -0.96
N GLY A 205 -21.78 -12.13 -0.29
CA GLY A 205 -21.56 -13.53 -0.61
C GLY A 205 -20.69 -13.79 -1.85
N TRP A 206 -20.10 -12.76 -2.46
CA TRP A 206 -19.11 -12.96 -3.55
C TRP A 206 -17.70 -13.31 -3.00
N GLY A 207 -17.42 -12.90 -1.75
CA GLY A 207 -16.24 -13.30 -1.00
C GLY A 207 -14.92 -12.70 -1.51
N VAL A 208 -13.83 -13.33 -1.08
CA VAL A 208 -12.44 -12.94 -1.35
C VAL A 208 -11.80 -13.75 -2.49
N ALA A 209 -12.56 -14.58 -3.19
CA ALA A 209 -12.08 -15.39 -4.31
C ALA A 209 -12.88 -15.13 -5.58
N ILE A 210 -12.19 -15.13 -6.72
CA ILE A 210 -12.83 -15.01 -8.03
C ILE A 210 -13.76 -16.20 -8.27
N ASN A 211 -14.95 -15.89 -8.78
CA ASN A 211 -15.99 -16.84 -9.16
C ASN A 211 -16.74 -16.35 -10.41
N ASP A 212 -17.78 -17.06 -10.81
CA ASP A 212 -18.61 -16.77 -11.99
C ASP A 212 -19.38 -15.43 -11.90
N LYS A 213 -19.55 -14.88 -10.70
CA LYS A 213 -20.23 -13.60 -10.44
C LYS A 213 -19.28 -12.41 -10.47
N THR A 214 -17.98 -12.64 -10.38
CA THR A 214 -16.95 -11.61 -10.29
C THR A 214 -17.11 -10.56 -11.40
N LYS A 215 -17.16 -9.29 -10.99
CA LYS A 215 -17.07 -8.16 -11.89
C LYS A 215 -15.64 -7.72 -12.02
N TRP A 216 -15.10 -7.93 -13.23
CA TRP A 216 -13.73 -7.57 -13.56
C TRP A 216 -13.59 -6.08 -13.80
N ALA A 217 -12.58 -5.51 -13.19
CA ALA A 217 -12.30 -4.10 -13.28
C ALA A 217 -10.80 -3.83 -13.43
N ILE A 218 -10.48 -2.62 -13.83
CA ILE A 218 -9.13 -2.06 -13.83
C ILE A 218 -9.14 -0.93 -12.82
N SER A 219 -8.28 -0.98 -11.81
CA SER A 219 -8.11 0.04 -10.78
C SER A 219 -6.68 0.57 -10.75
N ILE A 220 -6.46 1.66 -10.04
CA ILE A 220 -5.12 2.25 -9.93
C ILE A 220 -4.19 1.42 -9.05
N TYR A 221 -4.69 0.79 -7.98
CA TYR A 221 -3.83 0.07 -7.04
C TYR A 221 -3.02 -1.04 -7.70
N ASP A 222 -3.68 -2.02 -8.33
CA ASP A 222 -3.01 -3.13 -9.01
C ASP A 222 -2.01 -2.66 -10.07
N ASN A 223 -2.39 -1.62 -10.80
CA ASN A 223 -1.58 -1.08 -11.88
C ASN A 223 -0.34 -0.30 -11.38
N ALA A 224 -0.47 0.44 -10.28
CA ALA A 224 0.65 1.13 -9.64
C ALA A 224 1.64 0.14 -9.01
N MET A 225 1.12 -0.88 -8.31
CA MET A 225 1.93 -1.95 -7.71
C MET A 225 2.70 -2.73 -8.78
N PHE A 226 2.06 -3.06 -9.90
CA PHE A 226 2.71 -3.78 -11.00
C PHE A 226 3.77 -2.93 -11.71
N LEU A 227 3.51 -1.64 -11.93
CA LEU A 227 4.50 -0.73 -12.50
C LEU A 227 5.74 -0.63 -11.60
N GLN A 228 5.56 -0.48 -10.30
CA GLN A 228 6.66 -0.46 -9.36
C GLN A 228 7.45 -1.77 -9.37
N ALA A 229 6.77 -2.91 -9.37
CA ALA A 229 7.40 -4.22 -9.42
C ALA A 229 8.22 -4.44 -10.70
N ILE A 230 7.74 -3.98 -11.86
CA ILE A 230 8.52 -4.04 -13.11
C ILE A 230 9.78 -3.17 -13.00
N ASN A 231 9.66 -1.95 -12.48
CA ASN A 231 10.80 -1.05 -12.31
C ASN A 231 11.85 -1.65 -11.34
N ASP A 232 11.40 -2.25 -10.25
CA ASP A 232 12.24 -2.93 -9.28
C ASP A 232 12.94 -4.13 -9.92
N PHE A 233 12.21 -5.00 -10.61
CA PHE A 233 12.76 -6.15 -11.33
C PHE A 233 13.84 -5.73 -12.34
N VAL A 234 13.53 -4.75 -13.18
CA VAL A 234 14.47 -4.22 -14.18
C VAL A 234 15.75 -3.72 -13.52
N SER A 235 15.65 -3.04 -12.37
CA SER A 235 16.82 -2.55 -11.62
C SER A 235 17.65 -3.67 -10.98
N LEU A 236 17.06 -4.86 -10.81
CA LEU A 236 17.69 -6.04 -10.19
C LEU A 236 18.25 -7.03 -11.20
N MET A 237 17.89 -6.92 -12.47
CA MET A 237 18.35 -7.87 -13.50
C MET A 237 19.89 -7.91 -13.54
N PRO A 238 20.52 -9.08 -13.30
CA PRO A 238 21.97 -9.21 -13.42
C PRO A 238 22.43 -8.98 -14.87
N PRO A 239 23.67 -8.53 -15.09
CA PRO A 239 24.26 -8.49 -16.42
C PRO A 239 24.15 -9.86 -17.12
N GLY A 240 23.66 -9.86 -18.36
CA GLY A 240 23.48 -11.10 -19.14
C GLY A 240 22.18 -11.86 -18.85
N TYR A 241 21.35 -11.43 -17.92
CA TYR A 241 20.00 -12.00 -17.78
C TYR A 241 19.10 -11.58 -18.95
N HIS A 242 18.44 -12.54 -19.56
CA HIS A 242 17.54 -12.32 -20.68
C HIS A 242 16.13 -12.80 -20.34
N SER A 243 15.16 -11.90 -20.35
CA SER A 243 13.73 -12.22 -20.30
C SER A 243 13.16 -12.28 -21.74
N GLU A 244 12.18 -13.14 -21.97
CA GLU A 244 11.39 -13.14 -23.22
C GLU A 244 10.58 -11.87 -23.38
N ILE A 245 10.29 -11.17 -22.28
CA ILE A 245 9.52 -9.93 -22.24
C ILE A 245 10.46 -8.72 -22.17
N ASN A 246 10.22 -7.73 -23.02
CA ASN A 246 10.88 -6.43 -22.89
C ASN A 246 10.21 -5.59 -21.77
N TRP A 247 10.68 -5.78 -20.54
CA TRP A 247 10.10 -5.13 -19.36
C TRP A 247 10.21 -3.61 -19.38
N HIS A 248 11.26 -3.03 -19.95
CA HIS A 248 11.34 -1.56 -20.14
C HIS A 248 10.20 -1.04 -21.03
N LYS A 249 9.92 -1.73 -22.15
CA LYS A 249 8.81 -1.36 -23.04
C LYS A 249 7.46 -1.57 -22.36
N THR A 250 7.32 -2.64 -21.58
CA THR A 250 6.09 -2.94 -20.82
C THR A 250 5.83 -1.87 -19.77
N ALA A 251 6.83 -1.47 -18.97
CA ALA A 251 6.71 -0.40 -17.99
C ALA A 251 6.33 0.93 -18.64
N ALA A 252 6.98 1.31 -19.74
CA ALA A 252 6.68 2.54 -20.46
C ALA A 252 5.24 2.56 -21.00
N ARG A 253 4.76 1.42 -21.56
CA ARG A 253 3.38 1.25 -22.04
C ARG A 253 2.39 1.34 -20.88
N LEU A 254 2.67 0.65 -19.77
CA LEU A 254 1.83 0.64 -18.58
C LEU A 254 1.71 2.06 -18.00
N LYS A 255 2.81 2.76 -17.78
CA LYS A 255 2.84 4.15 -17.31
C LYS A 255 1.99 5.07 -18.19
N LYS A 256 2.16 4.99 -19.52
CA LYS A 256 1.37 5.77 -20.48
C LYS A 256 -0.13 5.46 -20.38
N ASN A 257 -0.48 4.17 -20.23
CA ASN A 257 -1.89 3.74 -20.22
C ASN A 257 -2.58 4.05 -18.89
N ILE A 258 -1.90 3.94 -17.76
CA ILE A 258 -2.41 4.43 -16.47
C ILE A 258 -2.80 5.90 -16.58
N ARG A 259 -1.90 6.74 -17.08
CA ARG A 259 -2.16 8.17 -17.26
C ARG A 259 -3.30 8.45 -18.24
N LYS A 260 -3.41 7.66 -19.30
CA LYS A 260 -4.44 7.85 -20.34
C LYS A 260 -5.83 7.44 -19.90
N TYR A 261 -5.95 6.31 -19.18
CA TYR A 261 -7.23 5.67 -18.95
C TYR A 261 -7.76 5.81 -17.54
N LEU A 262 -6.88 5.93 -16.54
CA LEU A 262 -7.26 6.00 -15.13
C LEU A 262 -7.17 7.41 -14.54
N TRP A 263 -6.29 8.27 -15.06
CA TRP A 263 -6.10 9.62 -14.51
C TRP A 263 -7.09 10.61 -15.10
N ASP A 264 -7.90 11.25 -14.24
CA ASP A 264 -8.73 12.39 -14.61
C ASP A 264 -7.92 13.69 -14.41
N ALA A 265 -7.38 14.22 -15.49
CA ALA A 265 -6.54 15.41 -15.45
C ALA A 265 -7.32 16.67 -15.06
N LYS A 266 -8.65 16.71 -15.23
CA LYS A 266 -9.49 17.85 -14.82
C LYS A 266 -9.76 17.80 -13.31
N ALA A 267 -10.10 16.63 -12.79
CA ALA A 267 -10.35 16.40 -11.37
C ALA A 267 -9.06 16.21 -10.55
N GLN A 268 -7.90 16.00 -11.22
CA GLN A 268 -6.60 15.71 -10.60
C GLN A 268 -6.67 14.53 -9.63
N LYS A 269 -7.35 13.46 -10.05
CA LYS A 269 -7.50 12.20 -9.29
C LYS A 269 -7.69 11.02 -10.22
N TYR A 270 -7.55 9.82 -9.68
CA TYR A 270 -7.88 8.59 -10.40
C TYR A 270 -9.38 8.33 -10.40
N ILE A 271 -9.89 7.81 -11.52
CA ILE A 271 -11.23 7.19 -11.54
C ILE A 271 -11.16 5.85 -10.81
N PRO A 272 -12.20 5.45 -10.05
CA PRO A 272 -12.18 4.20 -9.31
C PRO A 272 -11.99 2.97 -10.21
N HIS A 273 -12.87 2.77 -11.20
CA HIS A 273 -12.84 1.56 -12.02
C HIS A 273 -13.09 1.81 -13.51
N ILE A 274 -12.48 0.95 -14.34
CA ILE A 274 -12.93 0.66 -15.70
C ILE A 274 -13.48 -0.76 -15.69
N TYR A 275 -14.78 -0.93 -15.91
CA TYR A 275 -15.43 -2.24 -15.89
C TYR A 275 -15.26 -2.98 -17.22
N LEU A 276 -15.02 -4.30 -17.14
CA LEU A 276 -14.80 -5.15 -18.32
C LEU A 276 -16.02 -6.00 -18.67
N ASN A 277 -16.82 -6.39 -17.68
CA ASN A 277 -18.03 -7.21 -17.84
C ASN A 277 -19.25 -6.60 -17.13
N GLY A 278 -19.30 -5.28 -17.06
CA GLY A 278 -20.38 -4.50 -16.43
C GLY A 278 -20.12 -4.12 -14.99
N SER A 279 -20.64 -2.93 -14.58
CA SER A 279 -20.58 -2.46 -13.20
C SER A 279 -21.48 -3.30 -12.30
N PRO A 280 -21.07 -3.58 -11.05
CA PRO A 280 -21.96 -4.16 -10.04
C PRO A 280 -22.91 -3.15 -9.41
N PHE A 281 -22.73 -1.85 -9.67
CA PHE A 281 -23.48 -0.77 -9.03
C PHE A 281 -24.71 -0.35 -9.84
N ALA A 282 -25.63 0.34 -9.16
CA ALA A 282 -26.82 0.90 -9.80
C ALA A 282 -26.42 1.92 -10.90
N PRO A 283 -27.17 2.00 -12.01
CA PRO A 283 -26.81 2.84 -13.15
C PRO A 283 -26.74 4.35 -12.84
N ASP A 284 -27.44 4.81 -11.80
CA ASP A 284 -27.48 6.19 -11.32
C ASP A 284 -26.42 6.51 -10.27
N PHE A 285 -25.62 5.52 -9.87
CA PHE A 285 -24.52 5.73 -8.92
C PHE A 285 -23.31 6.35 -9.62
N ASP A 286 -23.02 7.60 -9.28
CA ASP A 286 -21.82 8.30 -9.78
C ASP A 286 -20.58 7.91 -8.95
N GLU A 287 -19.93 6.84 -9.34
CA GLU A 287 -18.71 6.37 -8.71
C GLU A 287 -17.53 7.35 -8.89
N ARG A 288 -17.55 8.19 -9.92
CA ARG A 288 -16.46 9.14 -10.19
C ARG A 288 -16.26 10.19 -9.10
N GLN A 289 -17.25 10.40 -8.23
CA GLN A 289 -17.08 11.29 -7.07
C GLN A 289 -16.07 10.73 -6.04
N ILE A 290 -15.86 9.42 -6.01
CA ILE A 290 -15.03 8.76 -4.99
C ILE A 290 -13.54 9.03 -5.25
N LEU A 291 -12.84 9.41 -4.19
CA LEU A 291 -11.38 9.56 -4.14
C LEU A 291 -10.75 8.28 -3.61
N TYR A 292 -9.88 7.66 -4.38
CA TYR A 292 -9.05 6.52 -3.96
C TYR A 292 -7.74 7.02 -3.38
N THR A 293 -7.40 6.63 -2.16
CA THR A 293 -6.22 7.17 -1.48
C THR A 293 -5.05 6.19 -1.50
N GLY A 294 -5.29 4.91 -1.25
CA GLY A 294 -4.23 3.89 -1.19
C GLY A 294 -3.56 3.67 -2.54
N GLY A 295 -4.35 3.39 -3.57
CA GLY A 295 -3.84 3.23 -4.94
C GLY A 295 -3.17 4.50 -5.47
N THR A 296 -3.66 5.69 -5.07
CA THR A 296 -3.04 6.97 -5.45
C THR A 296 -1.67 7.15 -4.79
N ALA A 297 -1.51 6.81 -3.49
CA ALA A 297 -0.21 6.85 -2.83
C ALA A 297 0.81 5.90 -3.51
N CYS A 298 0.37 4.68 -3.86
CA CYS A 298 1.18 3.74 -4.64
C CYS A 298 1.57 4.31 -6.01
N ALA A 299 0.67 5.04 -6.68
CA ALA A 299 0.93 5.67 -7.96
C ALA A 299 2.01 6.77 -7.87
N ILE A 300 2.02 7.55 -6.80
CA ILE A 300 3.08 8.54 -6.54
C ILE A 300 4.42 7.82 -6.34
N LEU A 301 4.45 6.77 -5.52
CA LEU A 301 5.66 5.96 -5.28
C LEU A 301 6.17 5.29 -6.56
N ALA A 302 5.28 4.91 -7.48
CA ALA A 302 5.63 4.39 -8.80
C ALA A 302 6.13 5.45 -9.80
N GLY A 303 6.21 6.73 -9.41
CA GLY A 303 6.71 7.83 -10.24
C GLY A 303 5.76 8.27 -11.35
N LEU A 304 4.45 8.21 -11.09
CA LEU A 304 3.40 8.58 -12.05
C LEU A 304 3.07 10.08 -12.05
N HIS A 305 3.50 10.83 -11.04
CA HIS A 305 3.10 12.22 -10.81
C HIS A 305 4.30 13.15 -10.71
N ASP A 306 4.10 14.38 -11.17
CA ASP A 306 5.02 15.48 -10.92
C ASP A 306 4.74 16.14 -9.56
N ARG A 307 5.64 17.04 -9.14
CA ARG A 307 5.53 17.73 -7.84
C ARG A 307 4.23 18.53 -7.68
N LYS A 308 3.72 19.15 -8.75
CA LYS A 308 2.50 19.95 -8.71
C LYS A 308 1.27 19.06 -8.52
N GLU A 309 1.21 17.94 -9.23
CA GLU A 309 0.14 16.95 -9.09
C GLU A 309 0.15 16.33 -7.68
N ILE A 310 1.33 16.01 -7.13
CA ILE A 310 1.46 15.47 -5.76
C ILE A 310 0.89 16.44 -4.73
N LEU A 311 1.19 17.73 -4.82
CA LEU A 311 0.63 18.73 -3.90
C LEU A 311 -0.89 18.86 -4.04
N GLU A 312 -1.42 18.81 -5.25
CA GLU A 312 -2.87 18.86 -5.45
C GLU A 312 -3.57 17.59 -4.92
N ILE A 313 -3.00 16.42 -5.14
CA ILE A 313 -3.47 15.15 -4.55
C ILE A 313 -3.50 15.26 -3.03
N ASN A 314 -2.39 15.72 -2.44
CA ASN A 314 -2.29 15.89 -0.99
C ASN A 314 -3.33 16.88 -0.44
N ARG A 315 -3.55 17.99 -1.13
CA ARG A 315 -4.60 18.96 -0.78
C ARG A 315 -6.00 18.31 -0.77
N GLN A 316 -6.27 17.42 -1.73
CA GLN A 316 -7.56 16.69 -1.79
C GLN A 316 -7.68 15.71 -0.62
N PHE A 317 -6.62 15.02 -0.24
CA PHE A 317 -6.62 14.11 0.92
C PHE A 317 -6.89 14.88 2.22
N LEU A 318 -6.20 15.99 2.43
CA LEU A 318 -6.41 16.86 3.60
C LEU A 318 -7.82 17.43 3.64
N ALA A 319 -8.37 17.87 2.51
CA ALA A 319 -9.72 18.41 2.42
C ALA A 319 -10.78 17.33 2.76
N ALA A 320 -10.61 16.12 2.23
CA ALA A 320 -11.50 14.99 2.53
C ALA A 320 -11.42 14.59 4.01
N ALA A 321 -10.21 14.49 4.56
CA ALA A 321 -10.02 14.19 5.97
C ALA A 321 -10.66 15.24 6.89
N ALA A 322 -10.49 16.51 6.58
CA ALA A 322 -11.08 17.61 7.35
C ALA A 322 -12.61 17.63 7.29
N GLN A 323 -13.20 17.34 6.12
CA GLN A 323 -14.65 17.36 5.91
C GLN A 323 -15.38 16.35 6.80
N GLU A 324 -14.84 15.14 6.97
CA GLU A 324 -15.44 14.08 7.78
C GLU A 324 -14.78 13.90 9.14
N LYS A 325 -13.80 14.75 9.46
CA LYS A 325 -13.06 14.72 10.74
C LYS A 325 -12.30 13.41 10.95
N TYR A 326 -11.69 12.87 9.89
CA TYR A 326 -10.70 11.82 10.05
C TYR A 326 -9.54 12.30 10.91
N ALA A 327 -9.03 11.43 11.76
CA ALA A 327 -7.86 11.77 12.58
C ALA A 327 -6.59 11.88 11.73
N THR A 328 -6.50 11.13 10.62
CA THR A 328 -5.35 11.11 9.71
C THR A 328 -5.79 11.14 8.25
N ILE A 329 -4.85 11.24 7.33
CA ILE A 329 -5.10 11.06 5.89
C ILE A 329 -5.17 9.58 5.48
N GLY A 330 -5.35 8.67 6.43
CA GLY A 330 -5.38 7.22 6.21
C GLY A 330 -6.73 6.67 5.73
N MET A 331 -7.70 7.50 5.39
CA MET A 331 -8.93 7.04 4.76
C MET A 331 -8.63 6.22 3.52
N THR A 332 -9.33 5.10 3.34
CA THR A 332 -9.16 4.27 2.13
C THR A 332 -9.78 4.90 0.91
N VAL A 333 -11.02 5.36 1.04
CA VAL A 333 -11.79 6.05 0.00
C VAL A 333 -12.65 7.17 0.62
N TYR A 334 -12.96 8.19 -0.18
CA TYR A 334 -13.85 9.26 0.25
C TYR A 334 -14.63 9.89 -0.93
N PRO A 335 -15.97 10.08 -0.84
CA PRO A 335 -16.84 9.48 0.18
C PRO A 335 -16.84 7.94 0.09
N PRO A 336 -17.18 7.22 1.18
CA PRO A 336 -17.28 5.77 1.14
C PRO A 336 -18.41 5.31 0.22
N TYR A 337 -18.28 4.09 -0.29
CA TYR A 337 -19.35 3.45 -1.04
C TYR A 337 -20.60 3.26 -0.17
N PRO A 338 -21.81 3.42 -0.73
CA PRO A 338 -23.03 3.15 0.01
C PRO A 338 -23.14 1.66 0.40
N LEU A 339 -23.85 1.38 1.50
CA LEU A 339 -24.02 0.01 2.02
C LEU A 339 -24.54 -0.98 0.95
N ALA A 340 -25.40 -0.53 0.04
CA ALA A 340 -25.92 -1.36 -1.03
C ALA A 340 -24.84 -1.80 -2.05
N ALA A 341 -23.74 -1.07 -2.17
CA ALA A 341 -22.63 -1.40 -3.06
C ALA A 341 -21.68 -2.43 -2.42
N PHE A 342 -21.38 -2.28 -1.13
CA PHE A 342 -20.53 -3.17 -0.35
C PHE A 342 -21.21 -3.55 0.97
N PRO A 343 -22.16 -4.50 0.95
CA PRO A 343 -22.95 -4.86 2.14
C PRO A 343 -22.11 -5.41 3.30
N ASP A 344 -21.01 -6.10 2.99
CA ASP A 344 -20.13 -6.72 3.99
C ASP A 344 -19.14 -5.73 4.63
N VAL A 345 -18.98 -4.54 4.05
CA VAL A 345 -18.12 -3.46 4.56
C VAL A 345 -18.86 -2.12 4.58
N PRO A 346 -19.65 -1.87 5.63
CA PRO A 346 -20.44 -0.64 5.75
C PRO A 346 -19.62 0.64 5.58
N PRO A 347 -20.24 1.76 5.19
CA PRO A 347 -19.55 3.05 5.08
C PRO A 347 -18.78 3.43 6.34
N TYR A 348 -17.57 3.99 6.17
CA TYR A 348 -16.64 4.39 7.24
C TYR A 348 -16.03 3.26 8.07
N THR A 349 -16.16 2.03 7.60
CA THR A 349 -15.58 0.87 8.26
C THR A 349 -14.60 0.15 7.34
N TYR A 350 -13.61 -0.52 7.96
CA TYR A 350 -12.66 -1.38 7.28
C TYR A 350 -12.14 -0.75 5.97
N GLN A 351 -12.17 -1.48 4.86
CA GLN A 351 -11.70 -0.98 3.55
C GLN A 351 -12.64 0.08 2.94
N ASN A 352 -13.86 0.24 3.40
CA ASN A 352 -14.82 1.20 2.87
C ASN A 352 -14.84 2.53 3.66
N GLY A 353 -13.74 3.24 3.63
CA GLY A 353 -13.60 4.55 4.28
C GLY A 353 -13.18 4.47 5.75
N GLY A 354 -12.65 3.33 6.23
CA GLY A 354 -11.94 3.28 7.51
C GLY A 354 -10.64 4.10 7.47
N ASP A 355 -10.11 4.48 8.63
CA ASP A 355 -8.86 5.23 8.74
C ASP A 355 -7.70 4.25 8.99
N TRP A 356 -6.89 4.02 7.94
CA TRP A 356 -5.77 3.09 7.94
C TRP A 356 -4.44 3.82 7.84
N THR A 357 -3.68 3.83 8.92
CA THR A 357 -2.31 4.35 8.89
C THR A 357 -1.44 3.61 7.87
N TRP A 358 -1.72 2.35 7.61
CA TRP A 358 -0.99 1.54 6.65
C TRP A 358 -0.88 2.21 5.26
N PHE A 359 -1.97 2.73 4.72
CA PHE A 359 -1.93 3.44 3.44
C PHE A 359 -1.68 4.94 3.59
N GLY A 360 -2.16 5.55 4.69
CA GLY A 360 -1.81 6.94 5.01
C GLY A 360 -0.30 7.13 5.17
N GLY A 361 0.38 6.21 5.84
CA GLY A 361 1.84 6.24 5.98
C GLY A 361 2.59 6.05 4.66
N ARG A 362 2.03 5.33 3.66
CA ARG A 362 2.59 5.30 2.30
C ARG A 362 2.52 6.67 1.62
N MET A 363 1.48 7.46 1.89
CA MET A 363 1.43 8.85 1.41
C MET A 363 2.50 9.70 2.08
N ILE A 364 2.78 9.50 3.38
CA ILE A 364 3.90 10.17 4.07
C ILE A 364 5.24 9.82 3.40
N GLN A 365 5.47 8.55 3.09
CA GLN A 365 6.67 8.11 2.36
C GLN A 365 6.74 8.77 0.97
N ALA A 366 5.63 8.83 0.24
CA ALA A 366 5.55 9.46 -1.08
C ALA A 366 5.87 10.97 -1.02
N LEU A 367 5.34 11.68 -0.04
CA LEU A 367 5.65 13.10 0.20
C LEU A 367 7.13 13.31 0.51
N THR A 368 7.70 12.50 1.41
CA THR A 368 9.11 12.59 1.80
C THR A 368 10.02 12.35 0.60
N ALA A 369 9.77 11.29 -0.17
CA ALA A 369 10.55 10.92 -1.35
C ALA A 369 10.53 11.99 -2.46
N ASN A 370 9.48 12.82 -2.50
CA ASN A 370 9.33 13.89 -3.48
C ASN A 370 9.71 15.28 -2.94
N GLY A 371 10.37 15.36 -1.77
CA GLY A 371 10.91 16.58 -1.19
C GLY A 371 9.87 17.46 -0.48
N PHE A 372 8.78 16.87 0.00
CA PHE A 372 7.73 17.51 0.80
C PHE A 372 7.81 17.10 2.27
N ALA A 373 9.01 17.09 2.84
CA ALA A 373 9.26 16.62 4.21
C ALA A 373 8.45 17.39 5.27
N GLY A 374 8.17 18.67 5.06
CA GLY A 374 7.36 19.48 5.98
C GLY A 374 5.90 19.00 6.04
N GLN A 375 5.28 18.75 4.89
CA GLN A 375 3.95 18.17 4.79
C GLN A 375 3.95 16.76 5.38
N ALA A 376 4.90 15.92 4.98
CA ALA A 376 5.04 14.55 5.48
C ALA A 376 5.12 14.50 7.02
N TYR A 377 5.98 15.32 7.62
CA TYR A 377 6.11 15.37 9.08
C TYR A 377 4.83 15.85 9.76
N THR A 378 4.20 16.92 9.24
CA THR A 378 2.95 17.47 9.79
C THR A 378 1.83 16.43 9.75
N GLU A 379 1.66 15.74 8.63
CA GLU A 379 0.58 14.80 8.41
C GLU A 379 0.82 13.43 9.09
N MET A 380 2.07 13.09 9.38
CA MET A 380 2.42 11.92 10.17
C MET A 380 2.12 12.09 11.67
N ASN A 381 2.17 13.32 12.20
CA ASN A 381 1.99 13.57 13.65
C ASN A 381 0.75 12.91 14.24
N PRO A 382 -0.47 13.06 13.68
CA PRO A 382 -1.65 12.41 14.25
C PRO A 382 -1.58 10.87 14.21
N MET A 383 -0.84 10.27 13.28
CA MET A 383 -0.61 8.81 13.25
C MET A 383 0.29 8.39 14.43
N ILE A 384 1.38 9.13 14.66
CA ILE A 384 2.30 8.93 15.79
C ILE A 384 1.57 9.08 17.13
N ASP A 385 0.81 10.16 17.31
CA ASP A 385 0.06 10.42 18.52
C ASP A 385 -0.98 9.32 18.80
N ARG A 386 -1.61 8.79 17.75
CA ARG A 386 -2.60 7.71 17.85
C ARG A 386 -1.97 6.40 18.35
N VAL A 387 -0.80 6.03 17.82
CA VAL A 387 -0.05 4.85 18.28
C VAL A 387 0.34 5.00 19.75
N ILE A 388 0.83 6.17 20.17
CA ILE A 388 1.20 6.45 21.56
C ILE A 388 -0.02 6.39 22.49
N LYS A 389 -1.13 7.03 22.10
CA LYS A 389 -2.39 7.06 22.85
C LYS A 389 -2.96 5.66 23.09
N ASN A 390 -2.97 4.82 22.05
CA ASN A 390 -3.55 3.48 22.10
C ASN A 390 -2.54 2.42 22.58
N ASN A 391 -1.30 2.80 22.82
CA ASN A 391 -0.20 1.90 23.19
C ASN A 391 -0.11 0.67 22.29
N GLY A 392 -0.13 0.88 20.95
CA GLY A 392 -0.05 -0.20 19.98
C GLY A 392 -0.45 0.18 18.58
N PHE A 393 -0.29 -0.77 17.68
CA PHE A 393 -0.62 -0.69 16.27
C PHE A 393 -1.86 -1.51 15.98
N PHE A 394 -2.80 -0.93 15.24
CA PHE A 394 -4.08 -1.56 14.92
C PHE A 394 -4.31 -1.55 13.42
N GLU A 395 -5.09 -2.50 12.94
CA GLU A 395 -5.35 -2.66 11.52
C GLU A 395 -6.02 -1.41 10.93
N TRP A 396 -7.08 -0.91 11.58
CA TRP A 396 -7.76 0.32 11.17
C TRP A 396 -8.46 0.99 12.36
N TYR A 397 -8.99 2.18 12.14
CA TYR A 397 -9.69 2.96 13.15
C TYR A 397 -11.05 3.41 12.61
N TYR A 398 -12.07 3.32 13.47
CA TYR A 398 -13.40 3.78 13.12
C TYR A 398 -13.46 5.31 13.14
N VAL A 399 -13.74 5.93 11.98
CA VAL A 399 -13.62 7.38 11.81
C VAL A 399 -14.52 8.20 12.73
N LYS A 400 -15.71 7.68 13.06
CA LYS A 400 -16.70 8.43 13.88
C LYS A 400 -16.29 8.54 15.36
N THR A 401 -15.54 7.60 15.91
CA THR A 401 -15.10 7.60 17.31
C THR A 401 -13.59 7.68 17.48
N GLY A 402 -12.81 7.38 16.43
CA GLY A 402 -11.37 7.24 16.49
C GLY A 402 -10.88 5.99 17.24
N GLU A 403 -11.79 5.06 17.56
CA GLU A 403 -11.46 3.81 18.25
C GLU A 403 -10.75 2.82 17.35
N PRO A 404 -9.73 2.11 17.87
CA PRO A 404 -9.03 1.07 17.15
C PRO A 404 -9.93 -0.13 16.86
N GLN A 405 -9.78 -0.71 15.67
CA GLN A 405 -10.58 -1.82 15.16
C GLN A 405 -9.67 -2.84 14.45
N GLY A 406 -10.26 -3.97 14.08
CA GLY A 406 -9.56 -5.04 13.36
C GLY A 406 -8.52 -5.76 14.22
N SER A 407 -7.46 -6.24 13.59
CA SER A 407 -6.39 -6.92 14.30
C SER A 407 -5.54 -5.97 15.12
N ARG A 408 -5.30 -6.31 16.38
CA ARG A 408 -4.26 -5.67 17.19
C ARG A 408 -2.89 -6.19 16.76
N ASP A 409 -1.87 -5.45 17.20
CA ASP A 409 -0.47 -5.77 16.89
C ASP A 409 -0.25 -5.92 15.37
N PHE A 410 -0.88 -5.00 14.61
CA PHE A 410 -0.87 -5.03 13.16
C PHE A 410 0.47 -4.56 12.61
N ARG A 411 1.24 -5.52 12.05
CA ARG A 411 2.62 -5.29 11.59
C ARG A 411 2.69 -4.43 10.34
N GLY A 412 1.64 -4.44 9.52
CA GLY A 412 1.55 -3.54 8.36
C GLY A 412 1.61 -2.06 8.76
N GLU A 413 0.85 -1.64 9.79
CA GLU A 413 0.92 -0.28 10.33
C GLU A 413 2.30 0.03 10.94
N ALA A 414 2.81 -0.89 11.75
CA ALA A 414 4.11 -0.74 12.39
C ALA A 414 5.24 -0.56 11.38
N GLY A 415 5.26 -1.39 10.33
CA GLY A 415 6.28 -1.34 9.28
C GLY A 415 6.22 -0.09 8.43
N VAL A 416 5.02 0.34 8.03
CA VAL A 416 4.87 1.54 7.20
C VAL A 416 5.25 2.81 7.96
N LEU A 417 4.94 2.90 9.27
CA LEU A 417 5.37 4.02 10.10
C LEU A 417 6.86 3.99 10.38
N TYR A 418 7.43 2.81 10.64
CA TYR A 418 8.88 2.63 10.74
C TYR A 418 9.59 3.19 9.50
N ASP A 419 9.19 2.76 8.31
CA ASP A 419 9.76 3.23 7.04
C ASP A 419 9.59 4.75 6.86
N ALA A 420 8.43 5.31 7.23
CA ALA A 420 8.16 6.75 7.13
C ALA A 420 9.05 7.57 8.08
N ILE A 421 9.24 7.11 9.32
CA ILE A 421 10.13 7.74 10.31
C ILE A 421 11.57 7.72 9.80
N GLU A 422 12.07 6.57 9.36
CA GLU A 422 13.45 6.42 8.86
C GLU A 422 13.72 7.29 7.63
N GLN A 423 12.75 7.41 6.71
CA GLN A 423 12.86 8.31 5.55
C GLN A 423 12.94 9.77 5.96
N LEU A 424 12.10 10.21 6.91
CA LEU A 424 12.14 11.59 7.42
C LEU A 424 13.45 11.87 8.17
N ARG A 425 13.96 10.95 8.97
CA ARG A 425 15.26 11.08 9.65
C ARG A 425 16.42 11.13 8.66
N SER A 426 16.38 10.28 7.64
CA SER A 426 17.36 10.33 6.55
C SER A 426 17.32 11.68 5.83
N TRP A 427 16.13 12.20 5.55
CA TRP A 427 15.98 13.54 4.98
C TRP A 427 16.59 14.60 5.93
N ALA A 428 16.26 14.56 7.22
CA ALA A 428 16.76 15.52 8.21
C ALA A 428 18.28 15.47 8.35
N ALA A 429 18.89 14.28 8.35
CA ALA A 429 20.35 14.10 8.41
C ALA A 429 21.07 14.68 7.18
N ASN A 430 20.42 14.76 6.02
CA ASN A 430 20.94 15.35 4.81
C ASN A 430 20.69 16.88 4.69
N HIS A 431 20.00 17.49 5.68
CA HIS A 431 19.73 18.92 5.74
C HIS A 431 20.20 19.53 7.08
N PRO A 432 21.48 19.33 7.47
CA PRO A 432 22.02 19.92 8.68
C PRO A 432 22.01 21.45 8.58
N GLU A 433 22.35 22.14 9.70
CA GLU A 433 22.44 23.61 9.79
C GLU A 433 23.41 24.22 8.78
#